data_626b05bac76bff292dd1473739800474
#
_entry.id   626b05bac76bff292dd1473739800474
#
_cell.length_a   1.000
_cell.length_b   1.000
_cell.length_c   1.000
_cell.angle_alpha   90.00
_cell.angle_beta   90.00
_cell.angle_gamma   90.00
#
_symmetry.space_group_name_H-M   'P 1'
#
loop_
_entity.id
_entity.type
_entity.pdbx_description
1 polymer ?
#
loop_
_entity_poly.entity_id
_entity_poly.type
_entity_poly.pdbx_seq_one_letter_code
_entity_poly.pdbx_strand_id
1 'polypeptide(L)'
;MSNHFTGLSLGPPLGDQRLDLCDLYAFQSPADPSRTVLILNANPSADALHPDAIYRLGIDNDGDLRDDIAFSFVFSEPADGRQTVDVYLARDNEAEESEAVGSKIFDAVEVSFGKTPDIHESGSFTFFAGARSDAFFFDFDGIKNLFDTSGGRNFTAPHLGAESPWTGVDSNTEANVCSMVLELPTSALGANPDIRIWGRCSVRRDGELLHVDRAGHPSVSSFFNTDETKEEYNASEPIRDRERWIGMFIHLMGHTGDYTRDEAIGAIDEEGTLPDMLTYNPAEPAKYPNGRVFTDDVIDYRLAFLTKGDCPPTGLSPHTDTLTEFPYLGTPH
;
A
#
# COMPACT_ATOMS: atom_id res chain seq x y z
N MET A 1 0.98 -0.51 1.22
CA MET A 1 1.48 -0.42 2.57
C MET A 1 1.66 1.02 2.97
N SER A 2 1.40 1.38 4.19
CA SER A 2 1.72 2.73 4.62
C SER A 2 3.22 2.86 4.86
N ASN A 3 3.95 3.49 3.97
CA ASN A 3 5.35 3.85 4.17
C ASN A 3 5.52 5.13 5.00
N HIS A 4 4.45 5.63 5.62
CA HIS A 4 4.53 6.74 6.57
C HIS A 4 5.52 6.45 7.72
N PHE A 5 5.84 5.18 7.93
CA PHE A 5 6.86 4.71 8.85
C PHE A 5 8.17 4.33 8.19
N THR A 6 8.36 4.66 6.90
CA THR A 6 9.59 4.32 6.20
C THR A 6 10.76 4.73 7.03
N GLY A 7 11.32 3.74 7.64
CA GLY A 7 12.38 3.91 8.54
C GLY A 7 12.40 5.28 9.19
N LEU A 8 11.98 5.44 10.44
CA LEU A 8 12.11 6.74 11.13
C LEU A 8 13.48 7.39 10.92
N SER A 9 14.48 6.62 10.45
CA SER A 9 15.83 7.06 10.13
C SER A 9 16.20 7.01 8.65
N LEU A 10 15.52 6.21 7.80
CA LEU A 10 15.92 6.02 6.39
C LEU A 10 15.33 7.07 5.44
N GLY A 11 14.15 7.61 5.78
CA GLY A 11 13.42 8.49 4.87
C GLY A 11 12.85 7.75 3.64
N PRO A 12 12.39 8.48 2.62
CA PRO A 12 11.79 7.90 1.42
C PRO A 12 12.84 7.21 0.53
N PRO A 13 12.40 6.30 -0.36
CA PRO A 13 13.29 5.62 -1.29
C PRO A 13 14.18 6.60 -2.08
N LEU A 14 15.47 6.36 -2.11
CA LEU A 14 16.49 7.22 -2.74
C LEU A 14 16.45 8.70 -2.31
N GLY A 15 15.80 9.03 -1.19
CA GLY A 15 15.63 10.39 -0.68
C GLY A 15 14.55 11.21 -1.41
N ASP A 16 13.71 10.59 -2.24
CA ASP A 16 12.63 11.26 -2.99
C ASP A 16 11.26 10.76 -2.57
N GLN A 17 10.44 11.62 -1.95
CA GLN A 17 9.10 11.28 -1.47
C GLN A 17 8.15 10.85 -2.58
N ARG A 18 8.41 11.26 -3.84
CA ARG A 18 7.59 10.84 -4.98
C ARG A 18 7.71 9.35 -5.27
N LEU A 19 8.76 8.68 -4.78
CA LEU A 19 8.96 7.23 -4.94
C LEU A 19 8.36 6.42 -3.79
N ASP A 20 7.81 7.07 -2.76
CA ASP A 20 7.28 6.45 -1.55
C ASP A 20 5.83 6.00 -1.78
N LEU A 21 5.59 4.70 -1.75
CA LEU A 21 4.25 4.11 -1.80
C LEU A 21 3.62 4.15 -0.41
N CYS A 22 2.48 4.82 -0.28
CA CYS A 22 1.83 5.03 1.00
C CYS A 22 0.83 3.92 1.33
N ASP A 23 -0.17 3.72 0.48
CA ASP A 23 -1.27 2.80 0.76
C ASP A 23 -1.73 2.05 -0.48
N LEU A 24 -2.25 0.83 -0.25
CA LEU A 24 -2.94 0.01 -1.22
C LEU A 24 -4.33 -0.32 -0.68
N TYR A 25 -5.38 -0.06 -1.49
CA TYR A 25 -6.76 -0.42 -1.19
C TYR A 25 -7.36 -1.23 -2.33
N ALA A 26 -8.22 -2.18 -1.97
CA ALA A 26 -9.01 -2.97 -2.90
C ALA A 26 -10.37 -3.26 -2.29
N PHE A 27 -11.45 -2.81 -2.96
CA PHE A 27 -12.82 -2.99 -2.46
C PHE A 27 -13.85 -2.95 -3.59
N GLN A 28 -15.06 -3.42 -3.30
CA GLN A 28 -16.19 -3.30 -4.21
C GLN A 28 -16.61 -1.85 -4.33
N SER A 29 -16.91 -1.40 -5.56
CA SER A 29 -17.45 -0.06 -5.78
C SER A 29 -18.75 0.13 -4.99
N PRO A 30 -18.85 1.17 -4.16
CA PRO A 30 -20.09 1.51 -3.46
C PRO A 30 -21.25 1.83 -4.41
N ALA A 31 -20.95 2.32 -5.61
CA ALA A 31 -21.96 2.69 -6.61
C ALA A 31 -22.44 1.50 -7.43
N ASP A 32 -21.57 0.52 -7.69
CA ASP A 32 -21.89 -0.69 -8.49
C ASP A 32 -21.09 -1.90 -7.96
N PRO A 33 -21.72 -2.81 -7.22
CA PRO A 33 -21.05 -3.99 -6.67
C PRO A 33 -20.44 -4.96 -7.70
N SER A 34 -20.77 -4.83 -8.99
CA SER A 34 -20.13 -5.59 -10.06
C SER A 34 -18.76 -5.04 -10.48
N ARG A 35 -18.34 -3.94 -9.87
CA ARG A 35 -17.08 -3.25 -10.12
C ARG A 35 -16.17 -3.28 -8.91
N THR A 36 -14.90 -3.30 -9.16
CA THR A 36 -13.83 -3.25 -8.15
C THR A 36 -13.10 -1.90 -8.25
N VAL A 37 -12.77 -1.35 -7.09
CA VAL A 37 -11.92 -0.16 -6.94
C VAL A 37 -10.55 -0.61 -6.46
N LEU A 38 -9.52 -0.18 -7.16
CA LEU A 38 -8.11 -0.36 -6.79
C LEU A 38 -7.49 1.02 -6.60
N ILE A 39 -6.80 1.23 -5.49
CA ILE A 39 -6.13 2.49 -5.18
C ILE A 39 -4.69 2.22 -4.78
N LEU A 40 -3.77 2.90 -5.44
CA LEU A 40 -2.37 2.96 -5.04
C LEU A 40 -2.03 4.41 -4.70
N ASN A 41 -1.71 4.66 -3.45
CA ASN A 41 -1.27 5.97 -2.96
C ASN A 41 0.25 6.05 -2.94
N ALA A 42 0.79 7.20 -3.34
CA ALA A 42 2.21 7.50 -3.32
C ALA A 42 2.42 8.98 -3.02
N ASN A 43 3.65 9.37 -2.71
CA ASN A 43 4.05 10.76 -2.46
C ASN A 43 3.19 11.48 -1.41
N PRO A 44 3.58 11.40 -0.12
CA PRO A 44 2.86 12.08 0.97
C PRO A 44 2.98 13.62 0.93
N SER A 45 3.79 14.19 0.00
CA SER A 45 3.79 15.65 -0.25
C SER A 45 2.65 16.09 -1.18
N ALA A 46 2.01 15.17 -1.89
CA ALA A 46 0.87 15.38 -2.78
C ALA A 46 1.04 16.48 -3.85
N ASP A 47 2.27 16.73 -4.29
CA ASP A 47 2.62 17.83 -5.19
C ASP A 47 2.91 17.40 -6.64
N ALA A 48 3.43 16.20 -6.85
CA ALA A 48 3.68 15.58 -8.15
C ALA A 48 4.03 14.10 -8.02
N LEU A 49 4.03 13.35 -9.12
CA LEU A 49 4.57 12.02 -9.20
C LEU A 49 5.85 12.01 -10.05
N HIS A 50 6.75 11.05 -9.80
CA HIS A 50 8.09 11.06 -10.40
C HIS A 50 8.03 10.70 -11.89
N PRO A 51 8.55 11.52 -12.80
CA PRO A 51 8.40 11.32 -14.25
C PRO A 51 9.21 10.13 -14.80
N ASP A 52 10.32 9.76 -14.15
CA ASP A 52 11.11 8.59 -14.51
C ASP A 52 10.69 7.32 -13.77
N ALA A 53 9.59 7.37 -13.01
CA ALA A 53 9.08 6.21 -12.29
C ALA A 53 7.93 5.53 -13.04
N ILE A 54 7.82 4.22 -12.82
CA ILE A 54 6.67 3.39 -13.15
C ILE A 54 6.04 2.98 -11.83
N TYR A 55 4.83 3.46 -11.56
CA TYR A 55 4.00 2.95 -10.48
C TYR A 55 3.15 1.84 -11.04
N ARG A 56 3.03 0.73 -10.34
CA ARG A 56 2.33 -0.44 -10.87
C ARG A 56 1.45 -1.08 -9.82
N LEU A 57 0.28 -1.50 -10.24
CA LEU A 57 -0.56 -2.48 -9.56
C LEU A 57 -0.41 -3.81 -10.27
N GLY A 58 0.16 -4.80 -9.59
CA GLY A 58 0.28 -6.19 -10.05
C GLY A 58 -0.80 -7.05 -9.40
N ILE A 59 -1.36 -7.97 -10.16
CA ILE A 59 -2.44 -8.86 -9.74
C ILE A 59 -2.10 -10.28 -10.16
N ASP A 60 -1.94 -11.15 -9.17
CA ASP A 60 -1.90 -12.61 -9.31
C ASP A 60 -3.34 -13.13 -9.17
N ASN A 61 -3.87 -13.76 -10.20
CA ASN A 61 -5.22 -14.30 -10.20
C ASN A 61 -5.28 -15.83 -10.42
N ASP A 62 -4.13 -16.50 -10.49
CA ASP A 62 -4.04 -17.97 -10.58
C ASP A 62 -3.30 -18.62 -9.41
N GLY A 63 -2.64 -17.83 -8.57
CA GLY A 63 -2.01 -18.23 -7.31
C GLY A 63 -0.55 -18.65 -7.44
N ASP A 64 0.12 -18.32 -8.53
CA ASP A 64 1.52 -18.65 -8.77
C ASP A 64 2.51 -17.58 -8.26
N LEU A 65 1.99 -16.46 -7.73
CA LEU A 65 2.70 -15.31 -7.17
C LEU A 65 3.42 -14.45 -8.23
N ARG A 66 2.94 -14.49 -9.47
CA ARG A 66 3.35 -13.62 -10.57
C ARG A 66 2.19 -12.75 -10.98
N ASP A 67 2.50 -11.66 -11.67
CA ASP A 67 1.45 -10.79 -12.17
C ASP A 67 0.82 -11.40 -13.44
N ASP A 68 -0.48 -11.76 -13.38
CA ASP A 68 -1.30 -12.09 -14.55
C ASP A 68 -1.87 -10.85 -15.22
N ILE A 69 -2.06 -9.80 -14.42
CA ILE A 69 -2.57 -8.50 -14.85
C ILE A 69 -1.72 -7.42 -14.19
N ALA A 70 -1.30 -6.43 -14.99
CA ALA A 70 -0.60 -5.27 -14.45
C ALA A 70 -1.16 -3.97 -15.02
N PHE A 71 -1.42 -3.01 -14.13
CA PHE A 71 -1.70 -1.62 -14.49
C PHE A 71 -0.47 -0.79 -14.18
N SER A 72 0.14 -0.19 -15.21
CA SER A 72 1.32 0.66 -15.05
C SER A 72 0.97 2.11 -15.31
N PHE A 73 1.35 2.99 -14.39
CA PHE A 73 1.12 4.43 -14.45
C PHE A 73 2.46 5.13 -14.69
N VAL A 74 2.54 5.89 -15.77
CA VAL A 74 3.75 6.62 -16.20
C VAL A 74 3.42 8.09 -16.33
N PHE A 75 4.08 8.91 -15.51
CA PHE A 75 3.79 10.35 -15.41
C PHE A 75 4.73 11.18 -16.29
N SER A 76 4.21 12.28 -16.83
CA SER A 76 5.04 13.25 -17.53
C SER A 76 5.89 14.07 -16.55
N GLU A 77 6.88 14.78 -17.07
CA GLU A 77 7.57 15.84 -16.32
C GLU A 77 6.55 16.90 -15.89
N PRO A 78 6.52 17.28 -14.60
CA PRO A 78 5.66 18.38 -14.14
C PRO A 78 6.05 19.70 -14.82
N ALA A 79 5.10 20.41 -15.43
CA ALA A 79 5.30 21.69 -16.06
C ALA A 79 4.16 22.66 -15.75
N ASP A 80 4.49 23.86 -15.27
CA ASP A 80 3.52 24.94 -14.94
C ASP A 80 2.40 24.49 -13.99
N GLY A 81 2.73 23.62 -13.03
CA GLY A 81 1.77 23.06 -12.06
C GLY A 81 0.83 22.00 -12.65
N ARG A 82 1.12 21.48 -13.83
CA ARG A 82 0.36 20.44 -14.52
C ARG A 82 1.23 19.20 -14.74
N GLN A 83 0.59 18.05 -14.73
CA GLN A 83 1.21 16.77 -15.03
C GLN A 83 0.18 15.88 -15.73
N THR A 84 0.61 15.01 -16.62
CA THR A 84 -0.24 14.01 -17.26
C THR A 84 0.23 12.60 -16.94
N VAL A 85 -0.63 11.63 -17.15
CA VAL A 85 -0.33 10.22 -16.93
C VAL A 85 -0.80 9.36 -18.09
N ASP A 86 0.04 8.42 -18.48
CA ASP A 86 -0.28 7.29 -19.34
C ASP A 86 -0.58 6.07 -18.47
N VAL A 87 -1.64 5.34 -18.80
CA VAL A 87 -1.97 4.08 -18.09
C VAL A 87 -1.95 2.92 -19.08
N TYR A 88 -1.14 1.92 -18.75
CA TYR A 88 -0.99 0.69 -19.54
C TYR A 88 -1.62 -0.48 -18.81
N LEU A 89 -2.29 -1.34 -19.56
CA LEU A 89 -2.81 -2.63 -19.10
C LEU A 89 -2.04 -3.74 -19.82
N ALA A 90 -1.28 -4.50 -19.07
CA ALA A 90 -0.61 -5.72 -19.50
C ALA A 90 -1.33 -6.95 -18.95
N ARG A 91 -1.23 -8.09 -19.66
CA ARG A 91 -1.81 -9.37 -19.29
C ARG A 91 -0.85 -10.50 -19.58
N ASP A 92 -1.01 -11.59 -18.85
CA ASP A 92 -0.20 -12.81 -18.99
C ASP A 92 1.31 -12.48 -18.96
N ASN A 93 2.12 -13.01 -19.82
CA ASN A 93 3.56 -12.79 -19.84
C ASN A 93 3.99 -11.30 -19.93
N GLU A 94 3.16 -10.42 -20.52
CA GLU A 94 3.44 -8.97 -20.54
C GLU A 94 3.28 -8.36 -19.14
N ALA A 95 2.43 -8.93 -18.29
CA ALA A 95 2.24 -8.44 -16.93
C ALA A 95 3.47 -8.68 -16.03
N GLU A 96 4.30 -9.68 -16.35
CA GLU A 96 5.54 -9.97 -15.62
C GLU A 96 6.69 -9.00 -15.98
N GLU A 97 6.57 -8.26 -17.09
CA GLU A 97 7.61 -7.33 -17.53
C GLU A 97 7.77 -6.15 -16.54
N SER A 98 8.99 -5.71 -16.31
CA SER A 98 9.25 -4.57 -15.44
C SER A 98 8.91 -3.22 -16.07
N GLU A 99 8.93 -3.13 -17.39
CA GLU A 99 8.58 -1.93 -18.17
C GLU A 99 7.06 -1.75 -18.27
N ALA A 100 6.62 -0.52 -18.54
CA ALA A 100 5.22 -0.24 -18.83
C ALA A 100 4.88 -0.69 -20.26
N VAL A 101 4.37 -1.90 -20.37
CA VAL A 101 4.02 -2.55 -21.63
C VAL A 101 2.51 -2.87 -21.70
N GLY A 102 2.06 -3.41 -22.82
CA GLY A 102 0.66 -3.77 -23.05
C GLY A 102 -0.15 -2.66 -23.72
N SER A 103 -1.46 -2.69 -23.54
CA SER A 103 -2.38 -1.73 -24.16
C SER A 103 -2.43 -0.43 -23.37
N LYS A 104 -2.18 0.71 -24.01
CA LYS A 104 -2.41 2.01 -23.40
C LYS A 104 -3.92 2.26 -23.29
N ILE A 105 -4.47 2.22 -22.10
CA ILE A 105 -5.90 2.40 -21.83
C ILE A 105 -6.26 3.86 -21.52
N PHE A 106 -5.32 4.67 -21.04
CA PHE A 106 -5.44 6.13 -20.96
C PHE A 106 -4.15 6.76 -21.52
N ASP A 107 -4.31 7.82 -22.31
CA ASP A 107 -3.22 8.48 -23.04
C ASP A 107 -3.14 9.96 -22.65
N ALA A 108 -2.06 10.33 -21.96
CA ALA A 108 -1.75 11.67 -21.49
C ALA A 108 -2.92 12.39 -20.80
N VAL A 109 -3.65 11.68 -19.91
CA VAL A 109 -4.76 12.27 -19.16
C VAL A 109 -4.24 13.16 -18.02
N GLU A 110 -4.97 14.22 -17.69
CA GLU A 110 -4.57 15.22 -16.68
C GLU A 110 -4.51 14.60 -15.27
N VAL A 111 -3.50 15.00 -14.51
CA VAL A 111 -3.35 14.71 -13.08
C VAL A 111 -3.91 15.89 -12.28
N SER A 112 -4.80 15.62 -11.33
CA SER A 112 -5.59 16.63 -10.64
C SER A 112 -4.99 16.97 -9.28
N PHE A 113 -4.38 18.13 -9.13
CA PHE A 113 -3.85 18.63 -7.85
C PHE A 113 -4.81 19.57 -7.11
N GLY A 114 -5.96 19.85 -7.70
CA GLY A 114 -6.98 20.72 -7.13
C GLY A 114 -8.09 19.98 -6.39
N LYS A 115 -9.01 20.76 -5.81
CA LYS A 115 -10.14 20.21 -5.06
C LYS A 115 -11.16 19.46 -5.93
N THR A 116 -11.32 19.88 -7.17
CA THR A 116 -12.21 19.22 -8.14
C THR A 116 -11.43 18.13 -8.85
N PRO A 117 -11.86 16.85 -8.80
CA PRO A 117 -11.17 15.78 -9.50
C PRO A 117 -11.44 15.82 -11.00
N ASP A 118 -10.41 15.62 -11.82
CA ASP A 118 -10.55 15.32 -13.24
C ASP A 118 -10.71 13.80 -13.39
N ILE A 119 -11.93 13.36 -13.74
CA ILE A 119 -12.26 11.94 -13.86
C ILE A 119 -12.21 11.55 -15.33
N HIS A 120 -11.53 10.46 -15.63
CA HIS A 120 -11.32 9.96 -16.99
C HIS A 120 -12.00 8.61 -17.18
N GLU A 121 -12.62 8.40 -18.34
CA GLU A 121 -13.26 7.15 -18.72
C GLU A 121 -12.66 6.61 -20.02
N SER A 122 -12.41 5.31 -20.07
CA SER A 122 -11.95 4.62 -21.27
C SER A 122 -12.49 3.19 -21.31
N GLY A 123 -13.39 2.92 -22.26
CA GLY A 123 -14.10 1.64 -22.33
C GLY A 123 -14.91 1.38 -21.06
N SER A 124 -14.53 0.37 -20.31
CA SER A 124 -15.17 0.01 -19.03
C SER A 124 -14.38 0.48 -17.80
N PHE A 125 -13.30 1.22 -17.99
CA PHE A 125 -12.43 1.72 -16.92
C PHE A 125 -12.78 3.16 -16.60
N THR A 126 -12.79 3.48 -15.29
CA THR A 126 -12.81 4.85 -14.76
C THR A 126 -11.52 5.09 -13.99
N PHE A 127 -10.88 6.20 -14.22
CA PHE A 127 -9.57 6.51 -13.68
C PHE A 127 -9.47 7.93 -13.15
N PHE A 128 -8.71 8.09 -12.07
CA PHE A 128 -8.30 9.36 -11.49
C PHE A 128 -6.84 9.24 -11.04
N ALA A 129 -6.07 10.30 -11.26
CA ALA A 129 -4.78 10.50 -10.59
C ALA A 129 -4.69 11.92 -10.04
N GLY A 130 -4.14 12.08 -8.84
CA GLY A 130 -3.95 13.40 -8.27
C GLY A 130 -3.92 13.44 -6.74
N ALA A 131 -3.87 14.66 -6.20
CA ALA A 131 -3.87 14.89 -4.75
C ALA A 131 -5.23 14.60 -4.13
N ARG A 132 -5.25 13.86 -3.03
CA ARG A 132 -6.43 13.59 -2.19
C ARG A 132 -6.04 13.65 -0.71
N SER A 133 -7.06 13.86 0.14
CA SER A 133 -6.94 13.62 1.57
C SER A 133 -6.48 12.18 1.80
N ASP A 134 -5.51 11.98 2.67
CA ASP A 134 -5.06 10.65 3.05
C ASP A 134 -6.07 10.00 3.99
N ALA A 135 -6.62 8.86 3.60
CA ALA A 135 -7.60 8.13 4.39
C ALA A 135 -7.00 7.27 5.51
N PHE A 136 -5.67 7.14 5.53
CA PHE A 136 -4.98 6.37 6.56
C PHE A 136 -4.89 7.17 7.87
N PHE A 137 -5.36 6.57 8.95
CA PHE A 137 -5.34 7.18 10.29
C PHE A 137 -4.46 6.38 11.25
N PHE A 138 -3.67 7.07 12.07
CA PHE A 138 -2.77 6.44 13.03
C PHE A 138 -2.18 7.45 14.04
N ASP A 139 -1.81 6.94 15.21
CA ASP A 139 -1.15 7.69 16.28
C ASP A 139 0.38 7.47 16.22
N PHE A 140 1.09 8.34 15.49
CA PHE A 140 2.53 8.19 15.27
C PHE A 140 3.34 8.32 16.57
N ASP A 141 2.98 9.26 17.43
CA ASP A 141 3.66 9.43 18.69
C ASP A 141 3.35 8.29 19.67
N GLY A 142 2.14 7.75 19.61
CA GLY A 142 1.77 6.54 20.34
C GLY A 142 2.59 5.32 19.88
N ILE A 143 2.81 5.16 18.58
CA ILE A 143 3.68 4.11 18.04
C ILE A 143 5.12 4.30 18.54
N LYS A 144 5.64 5.52 18.54
CA LYS A 144 6.98 5.80 19.09
C LYS A 144 7.10 5.49 20.58
N ASN A 145 6.03 5.72 21.34
CA ASN A 145 5.98 5.36 22.76
C ASN A 145 5.93 3.83 22.95
N LEU A 146 5.25 3.12 22.04
CA LEU A 146 5.12 1.66 22.09
C LEU A 146 6.46 0.96 21.78
N PHE A 147 7.20 1.49 20.81
CA PHE A 147 8.51 0.96 20.40
C PHE A 147 9.59 1.94 20.83
N ASP A 148 10.55 1.49 21.65
CA ASP A 148 11.70 2.32 22.02
C ASP A 148 12.52 2.66 20.77
N THR A 149 12.43 3.90 20.32
CA THR A 149 13.13 4.39 19.14
C THR A 149 14.48 5.05 19.46
N SER A 150 14.90 5.06 20.73
CA SER A 150 16.06 5.83 21.23
C SER A 150 17.42 5.22 20.89
N GLY A 151 17.48 4.03 20.30
CA GLY A 151 18.73 3.30 20.08
C GLY A 151 18.97 2.73 18.69
N GLY A 152 18.30 3.23 17.66
CA GLY A 152 18.27 2.52 16.35
C GLY A 152 17.32 1.33 16.47
N ARG A 153 16.56 1.09 15.41
CA ARG A 153 15.44 0.19 15.49
C ARG A 153 15.81 -1.25 15.73
N ASN A 154 15.99 -1.60 16.94
CA ASN A 154 15.57 -2.91 17.37
C ASN A 154 14.11 -2.75 17.77
N PHE A 155 13.20 -3.44 17.11
CA PHE A 155 11.89 -3.71 17.67
C PHE A 155 12.11 -4.43 19.01
N THR A 156 12.38 -3.65 20.03
CA THR A 156 12.28 -4.16 21.38
C THR A 156 10.83 -4.51 21.62
N ALA A 157 10.58 -5.49 22.45
CA ALA A 157 9.24 -5.85 22.84
C ALA A 157 8.44 -4.57 23.14
N PRO A 158 7.21 -4.45 22.64
CA PRO A 158 6.41 -3.25 22.91
C PRO A 158 6.38 -3.01 24.39
N HIS A 159 6.65 -1.77 24.82
CA HIS A 159 6.57 -1.37 26.22
C HIS A 159 5.11 -1.32 26.67
N LEU A 160 4.50 -2.49 26.86
CA LEU A 160 3.16 -2.62 27.41
C LEU A 160 3.24 -2.40 28.93
N GLY A 161 3.37 -1.11 29.29
CA GLY A 161 3.38 -0.72 30.71
C GLY A 161 1.98 -0.59 31.30
N ALA A 162 1.92 -0.11 32.53
CA ALA A 162 0.63 0.15 33.21
C ALA A 162 -0.15 1.33 32.57
N GLU A 163 0.48 2.15 31.78
CA GLU A 163 -0.12 3.29 31.07
C GLU A 163 -0.22 3.00 29.58
N SER A 164 -1.29 3.49 28.94
CA SER A 164 -1.47 3.38 27.50
C SER A 164 -0.34 4.10 26.76
N PRO A 165 0.24 3.51 25.71
CA PRO A 165 1.23 4.22 24.89
C PRO A 165 0.60 5.30 24.00
N TRP A 166 -0.72 5.22 23.79
CA TRP A 166 -1.43 6.05 22.82
C TRP A 166 -1.64 7.47 23.30
N THR A 167 -1.44 8.43 22.39
CA THR A 167 -1.74 9.86 22.63
C THR A 167 -3.20 10.19 22.31
N GLY A 168 -3.87 9.36 21.49
CA GLY A 168 -5.21 9.59 20.99
C GLY A 168 -5.29 10.68 19.92
N VAL A 169 -4.15 11.04 19.32
CA VAL A 169 -4.06 12.04 18.24
C VAL A 169 -3.77 11.34 16.94
N ASP A 170 -4.66 11.49 15.97
CA ASP A 170 -4.43 11.03 14.63
C ASP A 170 -3.43 11.96 13.93
N SER A 171 -2.32 11.38 13.47
CA SER A 171 -1.22 12.12 12.85
C SER A 171 -1.48 12.51 11.39
N ASN A 172 -2.51 11.94 10.77
CA ASN A 172 -2.86 12.18 9.37
C ASN A 172 -4.13 13.02 9.14
N THR A 173 -4.69 13.61 10.20
CA THR A 173 -5.96 14.37 10.11
C THR A 173 -6.01 15.39 8.96
N GLU A 174 -4.90 16.02 8.62
CA GLU A 174 -4.80 17.01 7.52
C GLU A 174 -3.73 16.60 6.48
N ALA A 175 -3.39 15.31 6.43
CA ALA A 175 -2.43 14.80 5.46
C ALA A 175 -3.07 14.66 4.07
N ASN A 176 -2.24 14.87 3.06
CA ASN A 176 -2.60 14.62 1.67
C ASN A 176 -1.67 13.58 1.07
N VAL A 177 -2.10 12.97 -0.03
CA VAL A 177 -1.34 11.96 -0.76
C VAL A 177 -1.67 12.04 -2.25
N CYS A 178 -0.74 11.68 -3.13
CA CYS A 178 -1.08 11.43 -4.53
C CYS A 178 -1.71 10.05 -4.66
N SER A 179 -2.89 9.98 -5.26
CA SER A 179 -3.65 8.74 -5.43
C SER A 179 -3.80 8.40 -6.91
N MET A 180 -3.62 7.14 -7.24
CA MET A 180 -3.99 6.52 -8.51
C MET A 180 -5.19 5.62 -8.23
N VAL A 181 -6.38 6.04 -8.67
CA VAL A 181 -7.65 5.35 -8.42
C VAL A 181 -8.17 4.77 -9.71
N LEU A 182 -8.34 3.47 -9.76
CA LEU A 182 -8.88 2.74 -10.90
C LEU A 182 -10.13 1.98 -10.49
N GLU A 183 -11.23 2.22 -11.21
CA GLU A 183 -12.46 1.43 -11.08
C GLU A 183 -12.74 0.66 -12.36
N LEU A 184 -12.97 -0.64 -12.25
CA LEU A 184 -13.10 -1.56 -13.37
C LEU A 184 -14.15 -2.64 -13.09
N PRO A 185 -14.71 -3.28 -14.14
CA PRO A 185 -15.54 -4.46 -13.92
C PRO A 185 -14.77 -5.55 -13.19
N THR A 186 -15.34 -6.11 -12.12
CA THR A 186 -14.70 -7.18 -11.34
C THR A 186 -14.29 -8.36 -12.22
N SER A 187 -15.08 -8.66 -13.26
CA SER A 187 -14.76 -9.72 -14.23
C SER A 187 -13.47 -9.48 -15.03
N ALA A 188 -12.97 -8.24 -15.07
CA ALA A 188 -11.69 -7.94 -15.74
C ALA A 188 -10.45 -8.41 -14.95
N LEU A 189 -10.64 -8.75 -13.66
CA LEU A 189 -9.61 -9.30 -12.77
C LEU A 189 -9.44 -10.81 -12.90
N GLY A 190 -10.27 -11.49 -13.72
CA GLY A 190 -10.23 -12.92 -13.90
C GLY A 190 -11.45 -13.64 -13.32
N ALA A 191 -11.44 -14.96 -13.37
CA ALA A 191 -12.54 -15.80 -12.88
C ALA A 191 -12.26 -16.41 -11.49
N ASN A 192 -11.02 -16.32 -11.01
CA ASN A 192 -10.68 -16.79 -9.69
C ASN A 192 -11.26 -15.84 -8.65
N PRO A 193 -11.99 -16.31 -7.63
CA PRO A 193 -12.50 -15.47 -6.57
C PRO A 193 -11.41 -14.94 -5.64
N ASP A 194 -10.28 -15.63 -5.53
CA ASP A 194 -9.20 -15.26 -4.64
C ASP A 194 -8.04 -14.71 -5.46
N ILE A 195 -7.86 -13.39 -5.42
CA ILE A 195 -6.76 -12.70 -6.09
C ILE A 195 -5.80 -12.10 -5.07
N ARG A 196 -4.57 -11.86 -5.50
CA ARG A 196 -3.56 -11.15 -4.73
C ARG A 196 -3.13 -9.92 -5.48
N ILE A 197 -2.99 -8.82 -4.75
CA ILE A 197 -2.70 -7.51 -5.32
C ILE A 197 -1.50 -6.91 -4.61
N TRP A 198 -0.58 -6.31 -5.35
CA TRP A 198 0.51 -5.55 -4.78
C TRP A 198 0.85 -4.33 -5.62
N GLY A 199 1.45 -3.34 -4.98
CA GLY A 199 1.98 -2.15 -5.63
C GLY A 199 3.49 -2.23 -5.75
N ARG A 200 4.04 -1.69 -6.85
CA ARG A 200 5.48 -1.55 -7.08
C ARG A 200 5.79 -0.14 -7.59
N CYS A 201 6.85 0.46 -7.06
CA CYS A 201 7.47 1.65 -7.63
C CYS A 201 8.85 1.29 -8.16
N SER A 202 9.08 1.57 -9.43
CA SER A 202 10.38 1.40 -10.09
C SER A 202 10.79 2.70 -10.74
N VAL A 203 12.06 3.09 -10.62
CA VAL A 203 12.57 4.35 -11.18
C VAL A 203 13.72 4.11 -12.13
N ARG A 204 13.75 4.84 -13.26
CA ARG A 204 14.82 4.78 -14.21
C ARG A 204 15.99 5.64 -13.76
N ARG A 205 17.15 4.99 -13.58
CA ARG A 205 18.38 5.65 -13.18
C ARG A 205 19.56 5.07 -13.94
N ASP A 206 20.38 5.92 -14.55
CA ASP A 206 21.54 5.53 -15.35
C ASP A 206 21.23 4.52 -16.47
N GLY A 207 20.01 4.55 -17.00
CA GLY A 207 19.53 3.67 -18.06
C GLY A 207 18.97 2.33 -17.57
N GLU A 208 19.01 2.04 -16.28
CA GLU A 208 18.43 0.86 -15.66
C GLU A 208 17.12 1.20 -14.95
N LEU A 209 16.18 0.27 -14.92
CA LEU A 209 14.96 0.36 -14.13
C LEU A 209 15.17 -0.33 -12.79
N LEU A 210 15.19 0.46 -11.72
CA LEU A 210 15.41 -0.01 -10.36
C LEU A 210 14.08 -0.12 -9.63
N HIS A 211 13.77 -1.28 -9.08
CA HIS A 211 12.66 -1.45 -8.15
C HIS A 211 13.08 -0.86 -6.79
N VAL A 212 12.32 0.09 -6.27
CA VAL A 212 12.72 0.88 -5.10
C VAL A 212 11.72 0.83 -3.95
N ASP A 213 10.45 0.52 -4.25
CA ASP A 213 9.43 0.41 -3.22
C ASP A 213 8.29 -0.53 -3.60
N ARG A 214 7.60 -1.08 -2.60
CA ARG A 214 6.44 -1.96 -2.78
C ARG A 214 5.38 -1.74 -1.72
N ALA A 215 4.15 -2.07 -2.06
CA ALA A 215 2.99 -2.06 -1.19
C ALA A 215 2.21 -3.38 -1.33
N GLY A 216 1.97 -4.05 -0.22
CA GLY A 216 1.14 -5.25 -0.14
C GLY A 216 0.19 -5.14 1.05
N HIS A 217 0.38 -5.98 2.05
CA HIS A 217 -0.34 -5.83 3.31
C HIS A 217 0.05 -4.55 4.05
N PRO A 218 -0.93 -3.83 4.64
CA PRO A 218 -0.62 -2.62 5.39
C PRO A 218 0.32 -2.91 6.57
N SER A 219 1.27 -2.00 6.78
CA SER A 219 2.22 -1.98 7.89
C SER A 219 3.22 -3.15 7.95
N VAL A 220 3.23 -4.07 6.96
CA VAL A 220 4.18 -5.19 6.95
C VAL A 220 5.61 -4.69 6.75
N SER A 221 5.90 -3.96 5.68
CA SER A 221 7.25 -3.43 5.45
C SER A 221 7.72 -2.53 6.61
N SER A 222 6.81 -1.83 7.29
CA SER A 222 7.16 -0.91 8.36
C SER A 222 7.45 -1.59 9.69
N PHE A 223 6.72 -2.65 10.03
CA PHE A 223 6.85 -3.29 11.34
C PHE A 223 7.72 -4.54 11.33
N PHE A 224 7.94 -5.20 10.18
CA PHE A 224 8.71 -6.44 10.13
C PHE A 224 10.15 -6.25 9.63
N ASN A 225 10.55 -5.06 9.22
CA ASN A 225 11.90 -4.80 8.74
C ASN A 225 12.73 -3.96 9.72
N THR A 226 14.04 -4.19 9.69
CA THR A 226 15.04 -3.32 10.30
C THR A 226 15.53 -2.29 9.29
N ASP A 227 16.30 -1.30 9.76
CA ASP A 227 16.93 -0.31 8.87
C ASP A 227 17.85 -0.97 7.83
N GLU A 228 18.53 -2.08 8.20
CA GLU A 228 19.44 -2.78 7.30
C GLU A 228 18.73 -3.61 6.23
N THR A 229 17.48 -4.03 6.46
CA THR A 229 16.77 -4.96 5.57
C THR A 229 15.68 -4.30 4.74
N LYS A 230 15.21 -3.12 5.14
CA LYS A 230 14.02 -2.50 4.55
C LYS A 230 14.16 -2.16 3.07
N GLU A 231 15.27 -1.55 2.66
CA GLU A 231 15.50 -1.22 1.25
C GLU A 231 15.56 -2.48 0.38
N GLU A 232 16.21 -3.54 0.87
CA GLU A 232 16.28 -4.82 0.19
C GLU A 232 14.91 -5.51 0.11
N TYR A 233 14.12 -5.42 1.19
CA TYR A 233 12.74 -5.91 1.22
C TYR A 233 11.87 -5.17 0.21
N ASN A 234 11.91 -3.85 0.21
CA ASN A 234 11.13 -3.00 -0.68
C ASN A 234 11.51 -3.20 -2.16
N ALA A 235 12.77 -3.53 -2.44
CA ALA A 235 13.25 -3.85 -3.79
C ALA A 235 12.99 -5.30 -4.22
N SER A 236 12.46 -6.16 -3.36
CA SER A 236 12.22 -7.57 -3.66
C SER A 236 10.81 -7.82 -4.19
N GLU A 237 10.62 -8.95 -4.89
CA GLU A 237 9.32 -9.39 -5.39
C GLU A 237 8.66 -10.40 -4.46
N PRO A 238 7.31 -10.40 -4.34
CA PRO A 238 6.56 -11.24 -3.42
C PRO A 238 6.84 -12.75 -3.55
N ILE A 239 7.12 -13.25 -4.75
CA ILE A 239 7.43 -14.67 -5.00
C ILE A 239 8.61 -15.19 -4.18
N ARG A 240 9.48 -14.29 -3.69
CA ARG A 240 10.64 -14.63 -2.86
C ARG A 240 10.40 -14.46 -1.37
N ASP A 241 9.30 -13.88 -0.95
CA ASP A 241 9.10 -13.41 0.42
C ASP A 241 9.21 -14.52 1.44
N ARG A 242 8.51 -15.63 1.22
CA ARG A 242 8.51 -16.71 2.20
C ARG A 242 9.89 -17.33 2.39
N GLU A 243 10.61 -17.56 1.30
CA GLU A 243 11.97 -18.12 1.37
C GLU A 243 12.93 -17.16 2.09
N ARG A 244 12.84 -15.88 1.76
CA ARG A 244 13.83 -14.89 2.13
C ARG A 244 13.59 -14.26 3.49
N TRP A 245 12.33 -13.99 3.83
CA TRP A 245 11.98 -13.11 4.94
C TRP A 245 11.30 -13.80 6.11
N ILE A 246 10.81 -15.04 5.97
CA ILE A 246 10.09 -15.73 7.06
C ILE A 246 10.90 -15.82 8.36
N GLY A 247 12.21 -16.00 8.26
CA GLY A 247 13.09 -16.08 9.43
C GLY A 247 13.11 -14.80 10.24
N MET A 248 13.09 -13.64 9.58
CA MET A 248 13.02 -12.32 10.20
C MET A 248 11.65 -12.08 10.86
N PHE A 249 10.57 -12.45 10.19
CA PHE A 249 9.21 -12.34 10.73
C PHE A 249 9.06 -13.18 12.01
N ILE A 250 9.50 -14.44 11.99
CA ILE A 250 9.49 -15.32 13.17
C ILE A 250 10.30 -14.70 14.32
N HIS A 251 11.48 -14.17 14.02
CA HIS A 251 12.34 -13.55 15.02
C HIS A 251 11.65 -12.35 15.67
N LEU A 252 11.07 -11.48 14.87
CA LEU A 252 10.34 -10.32 15.38
C LEU A 252 9.14 -10.72 16.23
N MET A 253 8.30 -11.63 15.74
CA MET A 253 7.11 -12.09 16.46
C MET A 253 7.46 -12.74 17.79
N GLY A 254 8.63 -13.40 17.86
CA GLY A 254 9.19 -13.90 19.13
C GLY A 254 9.49 -12.80 20.14
N HIS A 255 9.91 -11.61 19.67
CA HIS A 255 10.20 -10.46 20.52
C HIS A 255 8.97 -9.63 20.89
N THR A 256 7.97 -9.55 20.01
CA THR A 256 6.81 -8.68 20.19
C THR A 256 5.63 -9.37 20.88
N GLY A 257 5.46 -10.68 20.70
CA GLY A 257 4.33 -11.43 21.21
C GLY A 257 4.70 -12.78 21.82
N ASP A 258 5.97 -12.99 22.17
CA ASP A 258 6.45 -14.27 22.74
C ASP A 258 6.00 -15.49 21.90
N TYR A 259 5.99 -15.34 20.58
CA TYR A 259 5.66 -16.45 19.70
C TYR A 259 6.79 -17.48 19.71
N THR A 260 6.43 -18.74 19.92
CA THR A 260 7.33 -19.83 19.50
C THR A 260 7.46 -19.85 17.98
N ARG A 261 8.51 -20.52 17.47
CA ARG A 261 8.71 -20.64 16.02
C ARG A 261 7.48 -21.21 15.30
N ASP A 262 6.90 -22.27 15.85
CA ASP A 262 5.77 -22.96 15.22
C ASP A 262 4.48 -22.13 15.28
N GLU A 263 4.25 -21.41 16.38
CA GLU A 263 3.13 -20.45 16.47
C GLU A 263 3.28 -19.30 15.48
N ALA A 264 4.49 -18.72 15.34
CA ALA A 264 4.74 -17.65 14.38
C ALA A 264 4.50 -18.12 12.94
N ILE A 265 4.98 -19.30 12.56
CA ILE A 265 4.75 -19.88 11.23
C ILE A 265 3.25 -20.09 11.01
N GLY A 266 2.55 -20.69 11.99
CA GLY A 266 1.12 -20.91 11.90
C GLY A 266 0.32 -19.63 11.71
N ALA A 267 0.64 -18.58 12.47
CA ALA A 267 -0.02 -17.28 12.38
C ALA A 267 0.25 -16.58 11.04
N ILE A 268 1.50 -16.61 10.54
CA ILE A 268 1.86 -16.07 9.23
C ILE A 268 1.09 -16.78 8.11
N ASP A 269 0.94 -18.10 8.20
CA ASP A 269 0.25 -18.92 7.19
C ASP A 269 -1.28 -18.71 7.24
N GLU A 270 -1.85 -18.62 8.45
CA GLU A 270 -3.29 -18.42 8.64
C GLU A 270 -3.74 -17.02 8.17
N GLU A 271 -2.93 -15.99 8.45
CA GLU A 271 -3.23 -14.63 8.00
C GLU A 271 -2.87 -14.41 6.52
N GLY A 272 -1.92 -15.18 5.98
CA GLY A 272 -1.37 -14.96 4.66
C GLY A 272 -0.44 -13.76 4.57
N THR A 273 0.24 -13.40 5.68
CA THR A 273 1.15 -12.24 5.75
C THR A 273 2.30 -12.31 4.73
N LEU A 274 2.75 -13.53 4.40
CA LEU A 274 3.74 -13.79 3.35
C LEU A 274 3.20 -14.81 2.34
N PRO A 275 3.24 -14.50 1.05
CA PRO A 275 3.86 -13.31 0.43
C PRO A 275 3.11 -12.02 0.77
N ASP A 276 3.86 -10.89 0.83
CA ASP A 276 3.29 -9.58 1.12
C ASP A 276 2.52 -9.03 -0.09
N MET A 277 1.34 -9.58 -0.28
CA MET A 277 0.35 -9.21 -1.31
C MET A 277 -1.02 -9.15 -0.65
N LEU A 278 -1.75 -8.06 -0.84
CA LEU A 278 -3.12 -7.91 -0.32
C LEU A 278 -4.04 -8.94 -0.97
N THR A 279 -4.59 -9.84 -0.17
CA THR A 279 -5.59 -10.80 -0.67
C THR A 279 -6.94 -10.12 -0.84
N TYR A 280 -7.66 -10.46 -1.92
CA TYR A 280 -8.98 -9.90 -2.15
C TYR A 280 -9.89 -10.90 -2.87
N ASN A 281 -11.03 -11.18 -2.25
CA ASN A 281 -12.13 -11.93 -2.84
C ASN A 281 -13.31 -10.98 -3.07
N PRO A 282 -13.59 -10.55 -4.29
CA PRO A 282 -14.66 -9.59 -4.57
C PRO A 282 -16.08 -10.16 -4.38
N ALA A 283 -16.23 -11.46 -4.14
CA ALA A 283 -17.52 -12.05 -3.81
C ALA A 283 -17.93 -11.85 -2.35
N GLU A 284 -16.97 -11.46 -1.50
CA GLU A 284 -17.17 -11.18 -0.08
C GLU A 284 -17.01 -9.68 0.19
N PRO A 285 -17.68 -9.14 1.22
CA PRO A 285 -17.46 -7.73 1.60
C PRO A 285 -15.99 -7.46 1.90
N ALA A 286 -15.48 -6.37 1.32
CA ALA A 286 -14.12 -5.95 1.61
C ALA A 286 -14.00 -5.48 3.05
N LYS A 287 -13.07 -6.07 3.76
CA LYS A 287 -12.64 -5.74 5.12
C LYS A 287 -11.30 -6.44 5.36
N TYR A 288 -10.29 -5.71 5.78
CA TYR A 288 -8.98 -6.30 5.99
C TYR A 288 -9.04 -7.56 6.87
N PRO A 289 -8.41 -8.71 6.49
CA PRO A 289 -7.47 -8.89 5.37
C PRO A 289 -8.07 -9.23 4.00
N ASN A 290 -9.40 -9.30 3.84
CA ASN A 290 -10.04 -9.45 2.53
C ASN A 290 -10.19 -8.09 1.83
N GLY A 291 -9.19 -7.69 1.06
CA GLY A 291 -9.09 -6.33 0.57
C GLY A 291 -8.82 -5.33 1.71
N ARG A 292 -9.07 -4.06 1.44
CA ARG A 292 -8.94 -2.99 2.43
C ARG A 292 -9.85 -1.83 2.05
N VAL A 293 -10.61 -1.35 3.02
CA VAL A 293 -11.43 -0.14 2.92
C VAL A 293 -10.86 0.97 3.82
N PHE A 294 -11.32 2.21 3.63
CA PHE A 294 -10.81 3.37 4.38
C PHE A 294 -11.11 3.33 5.88
N THR A 295 -12.08 2.53 6.28
CA THR A 295 -12.48 2.40 7.68
C THR A 295 -11.77 1.26 8.44
N ASP A 296 -10.89 0.53 7.78
CA ASP A 296 -10.13 -0.54 8.42
C ASP A 296 -9.02 0.05 9.31
N ASP A 297 -9.07 -0.25 10.60
CA ASP A 297 -7.98 0.04 11.53
C ASP A 297 -6.87 -1.02 11.38
N VAL A 298 -6.00 -0.78 10.41
CA VAL A 298 -4.94 -1.73 10.06
C VAL A 298 -3.76 -1.66 11.03
N ILE A 299 -3.64 -0.59 11.81
CA ILE A 299 -2.63 -0.46 12.86
C ILE A 299 -3.02 -1.34 14.05
N ASP A 300 -4.22 -1.20 14.54
CA ASP A 300 -4.72 -2.05 15.64
C ASP A 300 -4.68 -3.52 15.24
N TYR A 301 -5.10 -3.83 13.99
CA TYR A 301 -5.02 -5.19 13.46
C TYR A 301 -3.58 -5.73 13.50
N ARG A 302 -2.63 -4.98 12.97
CA ARG A 302 -1.22 -5.42 12.87
C ARG A 302 -0.56 -5.53 14.25
N LEU A 303 -0.84 -4.60 15.14
CA LEU A 303 -0.29 -4.66 16.49
C LEU A 303 -0.89 -5.79 17.32
N ALA A 304 -2.19 -6.06 17.19
CA ALA A 304 -2.81 -7.24 17.80
C ALA A 304 -2.16 -8.54 17.28
N PHE A 305 -1.92 -8.64 15.98
CA PHE A 305 -1.21 -9.76 15.38
C PHE A 305 0.20 -9.92 15.96
N LEU A 306 0.99 -8.86 16.01
CA LEU A 306 2.37 -8.89 16.50
C LEU A 306 2.48 -9.23 17.98
N THR A 307 1.50 -8.82 18.80
CA THR A 307 1.55 -8.93 20.26
C THR A 307 0.61 -9.99 20.84
N LYS A 308 0.06 -10.89 20.01
CA LYS A 308 -1.00 -11.84 20.42
C LYS A 308 -2.19 -11.17 21.12
N GLY A 309 -2.51 -9.94 20.73
CA GLY A 309 -3.62 -9.18 21.32
C GLY A 309 -3.28 -8.42 22.60
N ASP A 310 -2.05 -8.44 23.07
CA ASP A 310 -1.65 -7.74 24.29
C ASP A 310 -1.56 -6.20 24.11
N CYS A 311 -1.36 -5.72 22.88
CA CYS A 311 -1.37 -4.29 22.61
C CYS A 311 -2.81 -3.74 22.67
N PRO A 312 -3.08 -2.73 23.52
CA PRO A 312 -4.40 -2.11 23.56
C PRO A 312 -4.66 -1.34 22.24
N PRO A 313 -5.93 -1.27 21.80
CA PRO A 313 -6.27 -0.53 20.59
C PRO A 313 -5.98 0.97 20.73
N THR A 314 -5.70 1.62 19.60
CA THR A 314 -5.43 3.06 19.52
C THR A 314 -6.61 3.91 19.97
N GLY A 315 -7.84 3.40 19.72
CA GLY A 315 -9.08 4.12 19.97
C GLY A 315 -9.34 5.27 18.99
N LEU A 316 -8.57 5.36 17.90
CA LEU A 316 -8.83 6.30 16.82
C LEU A 316 -10.08 5.93 16.02
N SER A 317 -10.60 6.89 15.29
CA SER A 317 -11.72 6.69 14.38
C SER A 317 -11.29 6.99 12.95
N PRO A 318 -11.86 6.30 11.95
CA PRO A 318 -11.62 6.60 10.54
C PRO A 318 -11.95 8.05 10.18
N HIS A 319 -11.27 8.58 9.17
CA HIS A 319 -11.59 9.88 8.60
C HIS A 319 -13.02 9.90 8.05
N THR A 320 -13.68 11.05 8.15
CA THR A 320 -15.09 11.22 7.75
C THR A 320 -15.26 12.01 6.45
N ASP A 321 -14.17 12.45 5.85
CA ASP A 321 -14.13 13.23 4.62
C ASP A 321 -14.09 12.36 3.34
N THR A 322 -14.01 11.03 3.48
CA THR A 322 -14.09 10.09 2.37
C THR A 322 -15.44 10.20 1.64
N LEU A 323 -15.42 9.97 0.32
CA LEU A 323 -16.57 10.14 -0.54
C LEU A 323 -17.27 8.80 -0.81
N THR A 324 -18.59 8.87 -1.08
CA THR A 324 -19.38 7.73 -1.57
C THR A 324 -19.36 7.59 -3.09
N GLU A 325 -18.81 8.59 -3.77
CA GLU A 325 -18.68 8.65 -5.22
C GLU A 325 -17.19 8.64 -5.62
N PHE A 326 -16.91 8.19 -6.86
CA PHE A 326 -15.57 8.20 -7.41
C PHE A 326 -14.95 9.63 -7.36
N PRO A 327 -13.70 9.82 -6.94
CA PRO A 327 -12.65 8.83 -6.67
C PRO A 327 -12.60 8.31 -5.22
N TYR A 328 -13.63 8.44 -4.43
CA TYR A 328 -13.86 7.92 -3.08
C TYR A 328 -13.01 8.55 -1.95
N LEU A 329 -11.81 9.00 -2.25
CA LEU A 329 -10.94 9.72 -1.31
C LEU A 329 -11.36 11.18 -1.16
N GLY A 330 -11.16 11.73 0.03
CA GLY A 330 -11.54 13.09 0.38
C GLY A 330 -10.85 14.16 -0.46
N THR A 331 -11.40 15.37 -0.40
CA THR A 331 -10.81 16.54 -1.05
C THR A 331 -9.47 16.91 -0.38
N PRO A 332 -8.44 17.32 -1.13
CA PRO A 332 -7.17 17.75 -0.52
C PRO A 332 -7.39 18.94 0.44
N HIS A 333 -6.67 18.88 1.57
CA HIS A 333 -6.68 19.93 2.61
C HIS A 333 -6.01 21.22 2.16
#